data_b779486085c24c8bfd42139e5dd16704
#
_entry.id   b779486085c24c8bfd42139e5dd16704
#
_cell.length_a   1.000
_cell.length_b   1.000
_cell.length_c   1.000
_cell.angle_alpha   90.00
_cell.angle_beta   90.00
_cell.angle_gamma   90.00
#
_symmetry.space_group_name_H-M   'P 1'
#
loop_
_entity.id
_entity.type
_entity.pdbx_description
1 polymer ?
#
loop_
_entity_poly.entity_id
_entity_poly.type
_entity_poly.pdbx_seq_one_letter_code
_entity_poly.pdbx_strand_id
1 'polypeptide(L)'
;MLMGVKEIQEIIPHRHPFLLIDCIEELEPGLRAVGYKCVTYDESFFKGHFPQEPVMPGVLIVEAMAQCSGILVLGGVEDPENYSTYFMKIDGVKFKRKVVPGDTLQFEIHLLEPIRRGVAVVEGKAFVGETLACEAVMMAQVVKNRK
;
A
#
# COMPACT_ATOMS: atom_id res chain seq x y z
N MET A 1 15.20 4.29 7.31
CA MET A 1 13.75 4.62 7.23
C MET A 1 13.60 6.06 6.76
N LEU A 2 12.93 6.24 5.62
CA LEU A 2 12.71 7.58 5.07
C LEU A 2 11.51 8.28 5.75
N MET A 3 10.42 7.52 5.94
CA MET A 3 9.21 8.00 6.61
C MET A 3 8.72 6.98 7.61
N GLY A 4 8.32 7.45 8.78
CA GLY A 4 7.59 6.64 9.75
C GLY A 4 6.10 6.91 9.66
N VAL A 5 5.32 6.31 10.56
CA VAL A 5 3.85 6.42 10.56
C VAL A 5 3.38 7.88 10.60
N LYS A 6 4.05 8.71 11.37
CA LYS A 6 3.68 10.12 11.52
C LYS A 6 3.71 10.87 10.18
N GLU A 7 4.79 10.68 9.43
CA GLU A 7 4.97 11.33 8.13
C GLU A 7 4.03 10.74 7.08
N ILE A 8 3.78 9.42 7.14
CA ILE A 8 2.82 8.75 6.27
C ILE A 8 1.43 9.34 6.46
N GLN A 9 1.03 9.58 7.71
CA GLN A 9 -0.27 10.16 8.02
C GLN A 9 -0.45 11.58 7.51
N GLU A 10 0.63 12.28 7.22
CA GLU A 10 0.57 13.62 6.62
C GLU A 10 0.24 13.55 5.13
N ILE A 11 0.42 12.39 4.50
CA ILE A 11 0.24 12.22 3.05
C ILE A 11 -1.07 11.50 2.72
N ILE A 12 -1.40 10.43 3.45
CA ILE A 12 -2.62 9.66 3.21
C ILE A 12 -3.57 9.76 4.40
N PRO A 13 -4.89 9.70 4.17
CA PRO A 13 -5.89 9.91 5.23
C PRO A 13 -6.16 8.69 6.10
N HIS A 14 -5.60 7.54 5.74
CA HIS A 14 -5.82 6.27 6.45
C HIS A 14 -5.33 6.36 7.89
N ARG A 15 -6.07 5.73 8.81
CA ARG A 15 -5.77 5.73 10.25
C ARG A 15 -5.98 4.34 10.83
N HIS A 16 -5.37 4.09 11.96
CA HIS A 16 -5.57 2.84 12.69
C HIS A 16 -7.08 2.54 12.86
N PRO A 17 -7.57 1.33 12.62
CA PRO A 17 -6.81 0.12 12.31
C PRO A 17 -6.60 -0.15 10.82
N PHE A 18 -6.92 0.79 9.94
CA PHE A 18 -6.87 0.60 8.50
C PHE A 18 -5.60 1.16 7.83
N LEU A 19 -4.72 1.79 8.56
CA LEU A 19 -3.41 2.17 8.03
C LEU A 19 -2.52 0.93 8.06
N LEU A 20 -2.15 0.44 6.88
CA LEU A 20 -1.48 -0.85 6.72
C LEU A 20 -0.02 -0.73 6.28
N ILE A 21 0.60 0.45 6.49
CA ILE A 21 2.02 0.67 6.20
C ILE A 21 2.68 1.22 7.45
N ASP A 22 3.81 0.65 7.85
CA ASP A 22 4.54 1.09 9.04
C ASP A 22 5.66 2.07 8.72
N CYS A 23 6.27 1.93 7.55
CA CYS A 23 7.32 2.86 7.12
C CYS A 23 7.51 2.85 5.61
N ILE A 24 8.16 3.90 5.12
CA ILE A 24 8.65 3.99 3.74
C ILE A 24 10.16 4.02 3.81
N GLU A 25 10.82 3.13 3.08
CA GLU A 25 12.27 3.07 3.02
C GLU A 25 12.85 3.87 1.87
N GLU A 26 12.19 3.83 0.70
CA GLU A 26 12.65 4.52 -0.49
C GLU A 26 11.45 5.16 -1.19
N LEU A 27 11.67 6.35 -1.72
CA LEU A 27 10.64 7.05 -2.48
C LEU A 27 11.29 7.91 -3.55
N GLU A 28 10.94 7.64 -4.80
CA GLU A 28 11.18 8.52 -5.93
C GLU A 28 9.80 8.96 -6.41
N PRO A 29 9.35 10.18 -6.06
CA PRO A 29 7.99 10.63 -6.38
C PRO A 29 7.66 10.49 -7.86
N GLY A 30 6.49 9.90 -8.15
CA GLY A 30 6.06 9.67 -9.54
C GLY A 30 6.79 8.54 -10.25
N LEU A 31 7.60 7.75 -9.56
CA LEU A 31 8.36 6.66 -10.16
C LEU A 31 8.27 5.36 -9.38
N ARG A 32 8.76 5.33 -8.13
CA ARG A 32 8.76 4.12 -7.31
C ARG A 32 8.76 4.42 -5.82
N ALA A 33 8.28 3.44 -5.07
CA ALA A 33 8.32 3.48 -3.61
C ALA A 33 8.57 2.07 -3.06
N VAL A 34 9.26 2.01 -1.93
CA VAL A 34 9.45 0.78 -1.16
C VAL A 34 8.95 1.05 0.26
N GLY A 35 7.99 0.27 0.69
CA GLY A 35 7.41 0.39 2.02
C GLY A 35 7.37 -0.94 2.75
N TYR A 36 7.09 -0.90 4.05
CA TYR A 36 7.05 -2.08 4.90
C TYR A 36 5.84 -2.08 5.80
N LYS A 37 5.34 -3.29 6.08
CA LYS A 37 4.41 -3.56 7.16
C LYS A 37 4.91 -4.70 8.00
N CYS A 38 4.99 -4.48 9.31
CA CYS A 38 5.24 -5.55 10.27
C CYS A 38 3.91 -6.22 10.60
N VAL A 39 3.79 -7.51 10.32
CA VAL A 39 2.56 -8.26 10.55
C VAL A 39 2.62 -8.84 11.95
N THR A 40 1.78 -8.34 12.86
CA THR A 40 1.77 -8.78 14.25
C THR A 40 0.47 -9.52 14.57
N TYR A 41 0.52 -10.38 15.59
CA TYR A 41 -0.65 -11.16 16.00
C TYR A 41 -1.77 -10.29 16.59
N ASP A 42 -1.47 -9.10 17.07
CA ASP A 42 -2.49 -8.18 17.62
C ASP A 42 -3.31 -7.47 16.56
N GLU A 43 -3.05 -7.68 15.29
CA GLU A 43 -3.90 -7.12 14.24
C GLU A 43 -5.33 -7.65 14.39
N SER A 44 -6.31 -6.75 14.35
CA SER A 44 -7.71 -7.09 14.60
C SER A 44 -8.27 -8.13 13.62
N PHE A 45 -7.76 -8.15 12.37
CA PHE A 45 -8.27 -9.08 11.35
C PHE A 45 -7.94 -10.55 11.66
N PHE A 46 -6.95 -10.85 12.50
CA PHE A 46 -6.65 -12.23 12.86
C PHE A 46 -7.70 -12.86 13.77
N LYS A 47 -8.54 -12.07 14.40
CA LYS A 47 -9.63 -12.60 15.25
C LYS A 47 -10.63 -13.42 14.46
N GLY A 48 -10.84 -13.05 13.20
CA GLY A 48 -11.79 -13.73 12.33
C GLY A 48 -11.16 -14.48 11.16
N HIS A 49 -9.87 -14.29 10.91
CA HIS A 49 -9.25 -14.79 9.66
C HIS A 49 -7.88 -15.44 9.95
N PHE A 50 -7.75 -16.53 10.61
CA PHE A 50 -8.80 -17.35 11.23
C PHE A 50 -8.40 -17.68 12.66
N PRO A 51 -9.32 -17.96 13.60
CA PRO A 51 -8.96 -18.20 15.00
C PRO A 51 -7.92 -19.29 15.23
N GLN A 52 -7.95 -20.37 14.44
CA GLN A 52 -7.03 -21.50 14.58
C GLN A 52 -5.83 -21.43 13.63
N GLU A 53 -5.90 -20.60 12.60
CA GLU A 53 -4.82 -20.43 11.63
C GLU A 53 -4.81 -18.97 11.17
N PRO A 54 -4.07 -18.10 11.89
CA PRO A 54 -4.05 -16.68 11.53
C PRO A 54 -3.31 -16.45 10.20
N VAL A 55 -4.04 -15.88 9.23
CA VAL A 55 -3.50 -15.54 7.92
C VAL A 55 -3.98 -14.14 7.58
N MET A 56 -3.09 -13.28 7.13
CA MET A 56 -3.47 -11.95 6.68
C MET A 56 -4.34 -12.05 5.43
N PRO A 57 -5.56 -11.44 5.45
CA PRO A 57 -6.41 -11.47 4.26
C PRO A 57 -5.70 -10.91 3.04
N GLY A 58 -5.72 -11.66 1.93
CA GLY A 58 -5.04 -11.23 0.71
C GLY A 58 -5.52 -9.88 0.20
N VAL A 59 -6.81 -9.59 0.34
CA VAL A 59 -7.38 -8.30 -0.07
C VAL A 59 -6.79 -7.13 0.73
N LEU A 60 -6.35 -7.37 1.98
CA LEU A 60 -5.68 -6.35 2.78
C LEU A 60 -4.23 -6.14 2.37
N ILE A 61 -3.58 -7.16 1.79
CA ILE A 61 -2.24 -6.99 1.21
C ILE A 61 -2.35 -6.06 -0.01
N VAL A 62 -3.38 -6.27 -0.84
CA VAL A 62 -3.65 -5.38 -1.98
C VAL A 62 -3.93 -3.96 -1.50
N GLU A 63 -4.73 -3.80 -0.44
CA GLU A 63 -5.01 -2.49 0.15
C GLU A 63 -3.72 -1.83 0.66
N ALA A 64 -2.84 -2.58 1.30
CA ALA A 64 -1.55 -2.05 1.78
C ALA A 64 -0.69 -1.55 0.62
N MET A 65 -0.65 -2.31 -0.49
CA MET A 65 0.05 -1.87 -1.70
C MET A 65 -0.57 -0.60 -2.28
N ALA A 66 -1.89 -0.48 -2.20
CA ALA A 66 -2.60 0.71 -2.65
C ALA A 66 -2.24 1.93 -1.81
N GLN A 67 -2.13 1.76 -0.50
CA GLN A 67 -1.70 2.84 0.39
C GLN A 67 -0.28 3.29 0.08
N CYS A 68 0.62 2.34 -0.17
CA CYS A 68 1.98 2.63 -0.59
C CYS A 68 1.98 3.39 -1.94
N SER A 69 1.08 3.03 -2.84
CA SER A 69 0.88 3.74 -4.12
C SER A 69 0.42 5.18 -3.89
N GLY A 70 -0.42 5.41 -2.89
CA GLY A 70 -0.84 6.75 -2.49
C GLY A 70 0.34 7.62 -2.07
N ILE A 71 1.28 7.05 -1.33
CA ILE A 71 2.52 7.74 -0.97
C ILE A 71 3.35 8.05 -2.22
N LEU A 72 3.45 7.10 -3.14
CA LEU A 72 4.18 7.28 -4.40
C LEU A 72 3.62 8.46 -5.21
N VAL A 73 2.30 8.54 -5.31
CA VAL A 73 1.60 9.53 -6.15
C VAL A 73 1.55 10.89 -5.48
N LEU A 74 1.30 10.95 -4.17
CA LEU A 74 1.09 12.19 -3.43
C LEU A 74 2.32 12.69 -2.65
N GLY A 75 3.37 11.89 -2.56
CA GLY A 75 4.55 12.22 -1.76
C GLY A 75 5.34 13.41 -2.25
N GLY A 76 5.18 13.82 -3.51
CA GLY A 76 5.82 15.02 -4.07
C GLY A 76 4.89 16.22 -4.22
N VAL A 77 3.64 16.10 -3.76
CA VAL A 77 2.63 17.16 -3.87
C VAL A 77 2.70 18.04 -2.62
N GLU A 78 2.59 19.36 -2.77
CA GLU A 78 2.68 20.29 -1.64
C GLU A 78 1.52 20.18 -0.67
N ASP A 79 0.33 19.84 -1.18
CA ASP A 79 -0.90 19.80 -0.41
C ASP A 79 -1.62 18.44 -0.54
N PRO A 80 -0.96 17.32 -0.13
CA PRO A 80 -1.55 15.98 -0.29
C PRO A 80 -2.88 15.81 0.41
N GLU A 81 -3.12 16.54 1.50
CA GLU A 81 -4.37 16.52 2.26
C GLU A 81 -5.58 17.01 1.42
N ASN A 82 -5.34 17.70 0.32
CA ASN A 82 -6.39 18.21 -0.55
C ASN A 82 -6.72 17.27 -1.71
N TYR A 83 -6.13 16.08 -1.72
CA TYR A 83 -6.36 15.08 -2.77
C TYR A 83 -7.00 13.83 -2.22
N SER A 84 -7.79 13.17 -3.05
CA SER A 84 -8.34 11.84 -2.78
C SER A 84 -7.94 10.91 -3.91
N THR A 85 -7.76 9.63 -3.58
CA THR A 85 -7.46 8.60 -4.57
C THR A 85 -8.55 7.54 -4.52
N TYR A 86 -9.02 7.13 -5.68
CA TYR A 86 -10.06 6.11 -5.82
C TYR A 86 -9.59 5.03 -6.77
N PHE A 87 -9.78 3.77 -6.39
CA PHE A 87 -9.53 2.68 -7.30
C PHE A 87 -10.50 2.72 -8.48
N MET A 88 -9.96 2.59 -9.68
CA MET A 88 -10.73 2.42 -10.90
C MET A 88 -10.74 0.96 -11.33
N LYS A 89 -9.63 0.26 -11.10
CA LYS A 89 -9.44 -1.09 -11.60
C LYS A 89 -8.27 -1.77 -10.89
N ILE A 90 -8.38 -3.05 -10.66
CA ILE A 90 -7.30 -3.89 -10.13
C ILE A 90 -7.24 -5.12 -11.00
N ASP A 91 -6.07 -5.39 -11.60
CA ASP A 91 -5.85 -6.50 -12.51
C ASP A 91 -4.71 -7.39 -12.06
N GLY A 92 -4.70 -8.62 -12.58
CA GLY A 92 -3.57 -9.53 -12.44
C GLY A 92 -3.22 -9.84 -11.00
N VAL A 93 -4.20 -9.84 -10.11
CA VAL A 93 -3.98 -10.12 -8.69
C VAL A 93 -3.63 -11.59 -8.53
N LYS A 94 -2.47 -11.86 -7.92
CA LYS A 94 -2.03 -13.22 -7.63
C LYS A 94 -1.55 -13.30 -6.19
N PHE A 95 -2.05 -14.30 -5.48
CA PHE A 95 -1.64 -14.60 -4.11
C PHE A 95 -0.78 -15.87 -4.14
N LYS A 96 0.51 -15.72 -3.88
CA LYS A 96 1.48 -16.81 -4.08
C LYS A 96 1.98 -17.42 -2.79
N ARG A 97 1.75 -16.75 -1.65
CA ARG A 97 2.18 -17.21 -0.35
C ARG A 97 1.27 -16.67 0.74
N LYS A 98 0.98 -17.47 1.75
CA LYS A 98 0.29 -17.00 2.96
C LYS A 98 1.20 -16.05 3.73
N VAL A 99 0.62 -15.00 4.28
CA VAL A 99 1.29 -14.06 5.17
C VAL A 99 0.72 -14.26 6.57
N VAL A 100 1.59 -14.50 7.53
CA VAL A 100 1.21 -14.89 8.88
C VAL A 100 1.86 -13.96 9.90
N PRO A 101 1.36 -13.95 11.17
CA PRO A 101 1.99 -13.13 12.21
C PRO A 101 3.49 -13.47 12.35
N GLY A 102 4.30 -12.46 12.46
CA GLY A 102 5.75 -12.57 12.50
C GLY A 102 6.44 -12.26 11.18
N ASP A 103 5.68 -12.26 10.07
CA ASP A 103 6.24 -11.86 8.78
C ASP A 103 6.38 -10.34 8.70
N THR A 104 7.34 -9.89 7.91
CA THR A 104 7.46 -8.49 7.50
C THR A 104 7.20 -8.43 6.01
N LEU A 105 6.19 -7.66 5.62
CA LEU A 105 5.89 -7.43 4.20
C LEU A 105 6.71 -6.25 3.68
N GLN A 106 7.40 -6.48 2.58
CA GLN A 106 8.05 -5.41 1.82
C GLN A 106 7.25 -5.16 0.56
N PHE A 107 6.84 -3.91 0.36
CA PHE A 107 6.08 -3.52 -0.83
C PHE A 107 6.99 -2.79 -1.79
N GLU A 108 7.03 -3.24 -3.04
CA GLU A 108 7.72 -2.55 -4.13
C GLU A 108 6.67 -2.08 -5.11
N ILE A 109 6.54 -0.76 -5.26
CA ILE A 109 5.54 -0.14 -6.11
C ILE A 109 6.23 0.65 -7.20
N HIS A 110 5.81 0.43 -8.44
CA HIS A 110 6.33 1.15 -9.60
C HIS A 110 5.20 1.77 -10.40
N LEU A 111 5.38 3.04 -10.78
CA LEU A 111 4.48 3.68 -11.73
C LEU A 111 4.83 3.13 -13.12
N LEU A 112 3.84 2.57 -13.83
CA LEU A 112 4.05 1.91 -15.13
C LEU A 112 4.09 2.91 -16.30
N GLU A 113 3.46 4.07 -16.12
CA GLU A 113 3.42 5.11 -17.15
C GLU A 113 3.22 6.47 -16.47
N PRO A 114 3.56 7.59 -17.13
CA PRO A 114 3.33 8.90 -16.54
C PRO A 114 1.85 9.11 -16.19
N ILE A 115 1.60 9.80 -15.08
CA ILE A 115 0.23 10.12 -14.65
C ILE A 115 -0.38 11.07 -15.69
N ARG A 116 -1.56 10.70 -16.19
CA ARG A 116 -2.30 11.49 -17.19
C ARG A 116 -3.73 11.71 -16.73
N ARG A 117 -4.16 12.97 -16.72
CA ARG A 117 -5.51 13.36 -16.30
C ARG A 117 -5.86 12.80 -14.92
N GLY A 118 -4.89 12.78 -14.03
CA GLY A 118 -5.05 12.25 -12.68
C GLY A 118 -5.14 10.74 -12.59
N VAL A 119 -4.88 10.00 -13.68
CA VAL A 119 -4.90 8.53 -13.66
C VAL A 119 -3.49 7.99 -13.46
N ALA A 120 -3.31 7.21 -12.40
CA ALA A 120 -2.06 6.53 -12.08
C ALA A 120 -2.21 5.03 -12.27
N VAL A 121 -1.29 4.41 -13.00
CA VAL A 121 -1.24 2.95 -13.19
C VAL A 121 0.05 2.45 -12.55
N VAL A 122 -0.08 1.61 -11.55
CA VAL A 122 1.05 1.11 -10.76
C VAL A 122 1.07 -0.41 -10.74
N GLU A 123 2.29 -0.97 -10.68
CA GLU A 123 2.49 -2.37 -10.39
C GLU A 123 2.95 -2.48 -8.93
N GLY A 124 2.29 -3.33 -8.16
CA GLY A 124 2.65 -3.61 -6.78
C GLY A 124 3.08 -5.05 -6.61
N LYS A 125 4.16 -5.24 -5.85
CA LYS A 125 4.64 -6.56 -5.44
C LYS A 125 4.91 -6.53 -3.95
N ALA A 126 4.42 -7.56 -3.24
CA ALA A 126 4.62 -7.72 -1.81
C ALA A 126 5.47 -8.95 -1.56
N PHE A 127 6.55 -8.79 -0.81
CA PHE A 127 7.51 -9.87 -0.52
C PHE A 127 7.58 -10.14 0.96
N VAL A 128 7.82 -11.41 1.30
CA VAL A 128 8.30 -11.82 2.63
C VAL A 128 9.70 -12.35 2.40
N GLY A 129 10.72 -11.60 2.87
CA GLY A 129 12.10 -11.89 2.50
C GLY A 129 12.26 -11.80 0.99
N GLU A 130 12.74 -12.87 0.36
CA GLU A 130 12.92 -12.92 -1.10
C GLU A 130 11.73 -13.55 -1.82
N THR A 131 10.72 -14.02 -1.07
CA THR A 131 9.57 -14.72 -1.63
C THR A 131 8.45 -13.77 -1.97
N LEU A 132 8.02 -13.77 -3.23
CA LEU A 132 6.86 -12.99 -3.67
C LEU A 132 5.59 -13.59 -3.04
N ALA A 133 4.87 -12.77 -2.27
CA ALA A 133 3.63 -13.20 -1.61
C ALA A 133 2.38 -12.77 -2.40
N CYS A 134 2.42 -11.59 -3.01
CA CYS A 134 1.28 -11.04 -3.74
C CYS A 134 1.77 -10.07 -4.81
N GLU A 135 1.03 -10.00 -5.91
CA GLU A 135 1.26 -8.98 -6.95
C GLU A 135 -0.06 -8.51 -7.54
N ALA A 136 -0.08 -7.29 -8.03
CA ALA A 136 -1.26 -6.71 -8.68
C ALA A 136 -0.87 -5.51 -9.54
N VAL A 137 -1.70 -5.20 -10.53
CA VAL A 137 -1.64 -3.93 -11.26
C VAL A 137 -2.88 -3.14 -10.86
N MET A 138 -2.68 -1.90 -10.41
CA MET A 138 -3.74 -1.07 -9.88
C MET A 138 -3.83 0.23 -10.66
N MET A 139 -5.05 0.65 -10.97
CA MET A 139 -5.33 1.92 -11.60
C MET A 139 -6.14 2.77 -10.65
N ALA A 140 -5.67 3.98 -10.37
CA ALA A 140 -6.33 4.90 -9.46
C ALA A 140 -6.56 6.26 -10.09
N GLN A 141 -7.67 6.89 -9.74
CA GLN A 141 -7.97 8.27 -10.09
C GLN A 141 -7.56 9.15 -8.92
N VAL A 142 -6.74 10.14 -9.19
CA VAL A 142 -6.32 11.15 -8.21
C VAL A 142 -7.13 12.42 -8.48
N VAL A 143 -7.84 12.89 -7.48
CA VAL A 143 -8.76 14.02 -7.62
C VAL A 143 -8.46 15.05 -6.53
N LYS A 144 -8.35 16.32 -6.92
CA LYS A 144 -8.24 17.40 -5.95
C LYS A 144 -9.62 17.68 -5.35
N ASN A 145 -9.70 17.68 -4.03
CA ASN A 145 -10.94 17.93 -3.32
C ASN A 145 -11.35 19.40 -3.47
N ARG A 146 -12.62 19.60 -3.72
CA ARG A 146 -13.20 20.96 -3.73
C ARG A 146 -13.72 21.25 -2.33
N LYS A 147 -13.44 22.46 -1.87
CA LYS A 147 -14.03 22.96 -0.64
C LYS A 147 -15.33 23.68 -0.94
#